data_3bd216a151680936215af9ac15e7052b
#
_entry.id   3bd216a151680936215af9ac15e7052b
#
_cell.length_a   1.000
_cell.length_b   1.000
_cell.length_c   1.000
_cell.angle_alpha   90.00
_cell.angle_beta   90.00
_cell.angle_gamma   90.00
#
_symmetry.space_group_name_H-M   'P 1'
#
loop_
_entity.id
_entity.type
_entity.pdbx_description
1 polymer ?
#
loop_
_entity_poly.entity_id
_entity_poly.type
_entity_poly.pdbx_seq_one_letter_code
_entity_poly.pdbx_strand_id
1 'polypeptide(L)'
;VQKAKYLLIGIAAMMAAAVFTPGVKNVNAATQGIDVSQWQGTINWSAVKNSGISYAMVRAGNIAYGLDTMFAYNMTAANAAGVRTGVYCYSYALNAAQAAQEAQFVVAACQNFTVSFPIAIDIEDQSQKSLSPQQQAEIVNAFCAVIYNAGYTPMVYTSRSWFIDRLGPVTWDKWVAQYNSYCDYPGTYCMWQYTSSGSVSGIAGNVDMDYLYKDYFSIIKQTGFDVRGGYTYYYNNYKRVVGLQSISGSMYMFDTLGRMTTGWVGAGTQKYYFDPENSGAAALGWKTIAGIKYYFGTDFFASVGYKTIGTANYMFDANGAMVTGLYNNGVGIQYFDPATGAMAIGWTKIGDGSYYFDVNGYESVGLVSIGGYNYYFGADGKMLTGWQTVAGAMMYFGADGKMATGFTVINGSTYEFNSNGAMVTGFISNADGTAYYFGADGKMLTGWQSIGGGWFYFGADGNLVRDTIFTDGSGIGVQVDANGLMIAPAGYVPNIGSM
;
A
#
# COMPACT_ATOMS: atom_id res chain seq x y z
N VAL A 1 12.27 -17.52 -31.72
CA VAL A 1 13.39 -18.11 -30.98
C VAL A 1 14.33 -17.01 -30.52
N GLN A 2 14.12 -16.40 -29.39
CA GLN A 2 15.14 -15.58 -28.73
C GLN A 2 15.06 -15.84 -27.22
N LYS A 3 16.15 -16.40 -26.70
CA LYS A 3 16.36 -16.75 -25.30
C LYS A 3 16.60 -15.46 -24.50
N ALA A 4 15.72 -15.17 -23.53
CA ALA A 4 15.98 -14.16 -22.49
C ALA A 4 17.00 -14.73 -21.49
N LYS A 5 18.17 -14.10 -21.40
CA LYS A 5 19.19 -14.36 -20.38
C LYS A 5 18.76 -13.67 -19.09
N TYR A 6 18.46 -14.45 -18.07
CA TYR A 6 18.36 -13.95 -16.70
C TYR A 6 19.78 -13.67 -16.17
N LEU A 7 20.06 -12.41 -15.90
CA LEU A 7 21.27 -11.99 -15.21
C LEU A 7 21.01 -12.11 -13.70
N LEU A 8 21.52 -13.18 -13.08
CA LEU A 8 21.62 -13.32 -11.63
C LEU A 8 22.71 -12.33 -11.16
N ILE A 9 22.32 -11.24 -10.55
CA ILE A 9 23.24 -10.39 -9.77
C ILE A 9 23.32 -11.00 -8.38
N GLY A 10 24.37 -11.79 -8.16
CA GLY A 10 24.75 -12.23 -6.83
C GLY A 10 25.25 -11.05 -6.02
N ILE A 11 24.50 -10.67 -4.98
CA ILE A 11 24.99 -9.76 -3.95
C ILE A 11 25.95 -10.55 -3.08
N ALA A 12 27.24 -10.44 -3.40
CA ALA A 12 28.30 -10.86 -2.50
C ALA A 12 28.27 -9.93 -1.29
N ALA A 13 27.87 -10.47 -0.13
CA ALA A 13 28.06 -9.80 1.14
C ALA A 13 29.57 -9.64 1.38
N MET A 14 30.11 -8.47 1.09
CA MET A 14 31.43 -8.10 1.56
C MET A 14 31.34 -7.92 3.09
N MET A 15 31.77 -8.95 3.81
CA MET A 15 32.24 -8.77 5.16
C MET A 15 33.50 -7.87 5.09
N ALA A 16 33.33 -6.61 5.39
CA ALA A 16 34.47 -5.74 5.65
C ALA A 16 35.12 -6.23 6.93
N ALA A 17 36.16 -7.03 6.78
CA ALA A 17 37.09 -7.31 7.84
C ALA A 17 37.74 -5.97 8.20
N ALA A 18 37.34 -5.40 9.34
CA ALA A 18 38.05 -4.27 9.94
C ALA A 18 39.46 -4.75 10.28
N VAL A 19 40.43 -4.29 9.50
CA VAL A 19 41.84 -4.47 9.82
C VAL A 19 42.10 -3.67 11.06
N PHE A 20 42.17 -4.33 12.24
CA PHE A 20 42.60 -3.74 13.46
C PHE A 20 44.12 -3.55 13.40
N THR A 21 44.56 -2.30 13.31
CA THR A 21 45.93 -1.93 13.62
C THR A 21 46.12 -2.04 15.14
N PRO A 22 47.10 -2.81 15.60
CA PRO A 22 47.41 -2.85 17.05
C PRO A 22 48.14 -1.57 17.43
N GLY A 23 47.61 -0.90 18.45
CA GLY A 23 48.36 0.08 19.24
C GLY A 23 48.05 1.53 18.99
N VAL A 24 46.97 2.03 19.59
CA VAL A 24 46.95 3.41 20.10
C VAL A 24 46.46 3.36 21.54
N LYS A 25 47.39 3.45 22.50
CA LYS A 25 47.08 3.89 23.86
C LYS A 25 46.79 5.39 23.76
N ASN A 26 45.60 5.77 23.38
CA ASN A 26 45.12 7.14 23.60
C ASN A 26 44.73 7.24 25.08
N VAL A 27 45.60 7.78 25.88
CA VAL A 27 45.34 8.25 27.24
C VAL A 27 44.60 9.59 27.13
N ASN A 28 43.36 9.56 26.66
CA ASN A 28 42.38 10.58 27.05
C ASN A 28 42.00 10.25 28.49
N ALA A 29 41.86 11.26 29.36
CA ALA A 29 41.47 11.06 30.75
C ALA A 29 40.26 10.10 30.77
N ALA A 30 40.47 8.90 31.37
CA ALA A 30 39.45 7.87 31.34
C ALA A 30 38.19 8.38 32.08
N THR A 31 37.04 8.30 31.44
CA THR A 31 35.77 8.72 32.06
C THR A 31 35.45 7.77 33.22
N GLN A 32 35.19 8.32 34.39
CA GLN A 32 34.86 7.52 35.58
C GLN A 32 33.37 7.18 35.64
N GLY A 33 33.11 5.95 36.03
CA GLY A 33 31.80 5.39 36.32
C GLY A 33 31.82 4.54 37.59
N ILE A 34 30.68 4.01 37.91
CA ILE A 34 30.43 3.10 39.02
C ILE A 34 29.51 1.97 38.58
N ASP A 35 29.55 0.84 39.30
CA ASP A 35 28.50 -0.13 39.24
C ASP A 35 27.80 -0.30 40.59
N VAL A 36 26.50 -0.48 40.59
CA VAL A 36 25.62 -0.44 41.76
C VAL A 36 24.51 -1.46 41.73
N SER A 37 24.09 -1.86 42.93
CA SER A 37 22.95 -2.78 43.15
C SER A 37 22.18 -2.35 44.39
N GLN A 38 21.32 -3.23 44.91
CA GLN A 38 20.65 -3.05 46.20
C GLN A 38 21.59 -2.89 47.37
N TRP A 39 22.84 -3.35 47.24
CA TRP A 39 23.83 -3.31 48.35
C TRP A 39 24.30 -1.90 48.70
N GLN A 40 24.20 -0.94 47.77
CA GLN A 40 24.49 0.47 48.03
C GLN A 40 23.31 1.22 48.68
N GLY A 41 22.16 0.54 48.86
CA GLY A 41 20.96 1.14 49.43
C GLY A 41 20.43 2.35 48.63
N THR A 42 19.92 3.35 49.34
CA THR A 42 19.42 4.55 48.70
C THR A 42 20.52 5.50 48.33
N ILE A 43 20.73 5.76 47.06
CA ILE A 43 21.79 6.60 46.49
C ILE A 43 21.29 8.02 46.26
N ASN A 44 22.06 9.05 46.70
CA ASN A 44 21.82 10.42 46.26
C ASN A 44 22.52 10.68 44.92
N TRP A 45 21.78 10.43 43.82
CA TRP A 45 22.30 10.52 42.46
C TRP A 45 22.77 11.93 42.07
N SER A 46 22.17 12.99 42.62
CA SER A 46 22.66 14.37 42.41
C SER A 46 24.06 14.58 42.99
N ALA A 47 24.31 14.05 44.17
CA ALA A 47 25.65 14.11 44.76
C ALA A 47 26.66 13.24 43.99
N VAL A 48 26.25 12.05 43.53
CA VAL A 48 27.06 11.18 42.66
C VAL A 48 27.45 11.93 41.38
N LYS A 49 26.50 12.58 40.70
CA LYS A 49 26.77 13.37 39.49
C LYS A 49 27.76 14.51 39.76
N ASN A 50 27.58 15.23 40.87
CA ASN A 50 28.43 16.36 41.24
C ASN A 50 29.83 15.93 41.63
N SER A 51 30.06 14.65 41.97
CA SER A 51 31.41 14.11 42.23
C SER A 51 32.16 13.69 40.94
N GLY A 52 31.60 13.95 39.77
CA GLY A 52 32.25 13.69 38.48
C GLY A 52 31.90 12.34 37.83
N ILE A 53 31.05 11.54 38.46
CA ILE A 53 30.59 10.26 37.88
C ILE A 53 29.70 10.54 36.65
N SER A 54 30.08 9.97 35.52
CA SER A 54 29.42 10.22 34.23
C SER A 54 28.44 9.13 33.85
N TYR A 55 28.67 7.89 34.29
CA TYR A 55 27.82 6.74 34.00
C TYR A 55 27.77 5.78 35.18
N ALA A 56 26.74 4.94 35.23
CA ALA A 56 26.54 3.87 36.17
C ALA A 56 26.05 2.60 35.49
N MET A 57 26.61 1.45 35.88
CA MET A 57 26.07 0.13 35.53
C MET A 57 25.18 -0.32 36.70
N VAL A 58 23.87 -0.51 36.42
CA VAL A 58 22.86 -0.82 37.43
C VAL A 58 22.49 -2.30 37.36
N ARG A 59 22.54 -3.02 38.48
CA ARG A 59 22.14 -4.43 38.51
C ARG A 59 20.68 -4.61 38.22
N ALA A 60 20.36 -5.45 37.22
CA ALA A 60 18.96 -5.82 36.91
C ALA A 60 18.41 -6.86 37.90
N GLY A 61 19.27 -7.65 38.50
CA GLY A 61 18.89 -8.89 39.17
C GLY A 61 19.11 -10.09 38.25
N ASN A 62 18.34 -11.15 38.43
CA ASN A 62 18.38 -12.34 37.61
C ASN A 62 17.04 -13.10 37.64
N ILE A 63 16.87 -14.04 36.73
CA ILE A 63 15.59 -14.79 36.60
C ILE A 63 15.28 -15.67 37.82
N ALA A 64 16.31 -16.12 38.57
CA ALA A 64 16.12 -17.01 39.70
C ALA A 64 15.63 -16.27 40.96
N TYR A 65 16.06 -15.03 41.17
CA TYR A 65 15.78 -14.24 42.38
C TYR A 65 14.93 -12.98 42.08
N GLY A 66 14.61 -12.72 40.84
CA GLY A 66 13.82 -11.56 40.42
C GLY A 66 14.67 -10.29 40.22
N LEU A 67 13.97 -9.18 40.07
CA LEU A 67 14.60 -7.86 39.91
C LEU A 67 15.32 -7.44 41.22
N ASP A 68 16.47 -6.79 41.05
CA ASP A 68 17.13 -6.10 42.15
C ASP A 68 16.21 -5.03 42.73
N THR A 69 16.05 -5.02 44.06
CA THR A 69 15.05 -4.17 44.73
C THR A 69 15.25 -2.68 44.50
N MET A 70 16.47 -2.25 44.17
CA MET A 70 16.83 -0.87 43.90
C MET A 70 16.93 -0.56 42.40
N PHE A 71 16.68 -1.55 41.51
CA PHE A 71 16.83 -1.37 40.08
C PHE A 71 16.00 -0.18 39.55
N ALA A 72 14.69 -0.18 39.81
CA ALA A 72 13.77 0.85 39.31
C ALA A 72 14.15 2.25 39.87
N TYR A 73 14.49 2.33 41.15
CA TYR A 73 14.94 3.58 41.75
C TYR A 73 16.25 4.08 41.12
N ASN A 74 17.24 3.23 41.01
CA ASN A 74 18.54 3.61 40.46
C ASN A 74 18.45 4.03 38.99
N MET A 75 17.72 3.27 38.16
CA MET A 75 17.52 3.64 36.77
C MET A 75 16.80 4.98 36.60
N THR A 76 15.77 5.25 37.42
CA THR A 76 15.01 6.50 37.34
C THR A 76 15.81 7.69 37.85
N ALA A 77 16.39 7.56 39.06
CA ALA A 77 17.03 8.67 39.75
C ALA A 77 18.40 9.05 39.13
N ALA A 78 19.17 8.06 38.65
CA ALA A 78 20.42 8.32 37.93
C ALA A 78 20.19 9.07 36.63
N ASN A 79 19.20 8.63 35.84
CA ASN A 79 18.85 9.32 34.59
C ASN A 79 18.35 10.75 34.87
N ALA A 80 17.53 10.96 35.90
CA ALA A 80 17.04 12.28 36.28
C ALA A 80 18.18 13.23 36.70
N ALA A 81 19.23 12.68 37.31
CA ALA A 81 20.44 13.42 37.70
C ALA A 81 21.42 13.63 36.51
N GLY A 82 21.17 13.10 35.33
CA GLY A 82 22.04 13.21 34.16
C GLY A 82 23.29 12.29 34.24
N VAL A 83 23.21 11.20 35.01
CA VAL A 83 24.14 10.07 34.95
C VAL A 83 23.63 9.09 33.93
N ARG A 84 24.45 8.71 32.94
CA ARG A 84 24.07 7.71 31.95
C ARG A 84 24.04 6.32 32.55
N THR A 85 23.01 5.54 32.25
CA THR A 85 22.80 4.23 32.85
C THR A 85 22.95 3.10 31.86
N GLY A 86 23.78 2.14 32.19
CA GLY A 86 23.81 0.79 31.66
C GLY A 86 23.20 -0.19 32.66
N VAL A 87 23.18 -1.46 32.30
CA VAL A 87 22.58 -2.51 33.13
C VAL A 87 23.50 -3.71 33.14
N TYR A 88 23.56 -4.44 34.26
CA TYR A 88 24.21 -5.75 34.29
C TYR A 88 23.34 -6.81 34.94
N CYS A 89 23.56 -8.05 34.50
CA CYS A 89 22.85 -9.24 34.96
C CYS A 89 23.90 -10.23 35.49
N TYR A 90 23.87 -10.52 36.78
CA TYR A 90 24.64 -11.62 37.35
C TYR A 90 24.06 -12.96 36.88
N SER A 91 24.82 -13.68 36.06
CA SER A 91 24.33 -14.85 35.35
C SER A 91 24.55 -16.13 36.13
N TYR A 92 23.53 -16.95 36.25
CA TYR A 92 23.58 -18.34 36.73
C TYR A 92 23.42 -19.36 35.58
N ALA A 93 23.37 -18.92 34.33
CA ALA A 93 23.17 -19.77 33.19
C ALA A 93 24.27 -20.82 33.02
N LEU A 94 23.89 -22.08 32.86
CA LEU A 94 24.78 -23.21 32.61
C LEU A 94 24.77 -23.68 31.14
N ASN A 95 23.96 -23.03 30.30
CA ASN A 95 23.87 -23.27 28.87
C ASN A 95 23.30 -22.06 28.14
N ALA A 96 23.41 -22.07 26.81
CA ALA A 96 22.95 -21.00 25.92
C ALA A 96 21.45 -20.69 26.04
N ALA A 97 20.60 -21.70 26.26
CA ALA A 97 19.14 -21.49 26.38
C ALA A 97 18.78 -20.72 27.65
N GLN A 98 19.42 -21.05 28.79
CA GLN A 98 19.24 -20.32 30.04
C GLN A 98 19.75 -18.88 29.94
N ALA A 99 20.92 -18.67 29.31
CA ALA A 99 21.46 -17.33 29.06
C ALA A 99 20.54 -16.47 28.20
N ALA A 100 19.93 -17.05 27.18
CA ALA A 100 18.92 -16.36 26.36
C ALA A 100 17.66 -15.98 27.18
N GLN A 101 17.23 -16.81 28.11
CA GLN A 101 16.12 -16.48 29.03
C GLN A 101 16.48 -15.35 30.00
N GLU A 102 17.72 -15.36 30.57
CA GLU A 102 18.22 -14.26 31.41
C GLU A 102 18.26 -12.94 30.60
N ALA A 103 18.73 -12.98 29.36
CA ALA A 103 18.74 -11.80 28.51
C ALA A 103 17.34 -11.27 28.20
N GLN A 104 16.36 -12.16 27.97
CA GLN A 104 14.95 -11.77 27.77
C GLN A 104 14.37 -11.11 29.03
N PHE A 105 14.68 -11.63 30.21
CA PHE A 105 14.31 -11.04 31.49
C PHE A 105 14.86 -9.61 31.62
N VAL A 106 16.15 -9.40 31.30
CA VAL A 106 16.78 -8.06 31.32
C VAL A 106 16.14 -7.12 30.31
N VAL A 107 15.88 -7.59 29.09
CA VAL A 107 15.20 -6.80 28.05
C VAL A 107 13.81 -6.35 28.54
N ALA A 108 13.03 -7.25 29.16
CA ALA A 108 11.73 -6.92 29.72
C ALA A 108 11.84 -5.88 30.85
N ALA A 109 12.81 -6.04 31.77
CA ALA A 109 13.06 -5.09 32.85
C ALA A 109 13.41 -3.69 32.33
N CYS A 110 14.16 -3.60 31.22
CA CYS A 110 14.62 -2.35 30.65
C CYS A 110 13.56 -1.58 29.84
N GLN A 111 12.45 -2.20 29.46
CA GLN A 111 11.45 -1.59 28.55
C GLN A 111 10.89 -0.24 29.02
N ASN A 112 10.79 -0.04 30.32
CA ASN A 112 10.22 1.17 30.91
C ASN A 112 11.26 2.21 31.36
N PHE A 113 12.56 1.98 31.08
CA PHE A 113 13.65 2.85 31.52
C PHE A 113 14.49 3.37 30.35
N THR A 114 15.15 4.47 30.56
CA THR A 114 16.18 4.96 29.64
C THR A 114 17.45 4.16 29.85
N VAL A 115 17.90 3.39 28.86
CA VAL A 115 19.17 2.66 28.88
C VAL A 115 20.12 3.33 27.90
N SER A 116 20.98 4.17 28.42
CA SER A 116 21.88 5.03 27.63
C SER A 116 23.30 4.52 27.55
N PHE A 117 23.58 3.36 28.16
CA PHE A 117 24.86 2.67 28.22
C PHE A 117 24.69 1.16 27.93
N PRO A 118 25.77 0.36 27.82
CA PRO A 118 25.66 -1.07 27.51
C PRO A 118 24.87 -1.87 28.53
N ILE A 119 24.40 -3.07 28.07
CA ILE A 119 23.87 -4.12 28.93
C ILE A 119 24.87 -5.26 28.97
N ALA A 120 25.37 -5.60 30.18
CA ALA A 120 26.39 -6.59 30.39
C ALA A 120 25.81 -7.91 30.94
N ILE A 121 26.32 -9.04 30.44
CA ILE A 121 26.30 -10.29 31.19
C ILE A 121 27.49 -10.29 32.14
N ASP A 122 27.24 -10.61 33.40
CA ASP A 122 28.22 -10.82 34.43
C ASP A 122 28.37 -12.33 34.64
N ILE A 123 29.49 -12.91 34.12
CA ILE A 123 29.76 -14.35 34.12
C ILE A 123 30.95 -14.66 35.05
N GLU A 124 30.64 -15.05 36.30
CA GLU A 124 31.66 -15.37 37.31
C GLU A 124 31.14 -16.31 38.39
N ASP A 125 29.92 -16.86 38.25
CA ASP A 125 29.35 -17.72 39.29
C ASP A 125 30.11 -19.05 39.44
N GLN A 126 30.20 -19.50 40.69
CA GLN A 126 30.95 -20.73 41.03
C GLN A 126 30.41 -21.95 40.25
N SER A 127 29.11 -22.03 39.99
CA SER A 127 28.50 -23.14 39.23
C SER A 127 29.01 -23.22 37.79
N GLN A 128 29.46 -22.08 37.22
CA GLN A 128 29.97 -22.00 35.86
C GLN A 128 31.43 -22.46 35.72
N LYS A 129 32.14 -22.63 36.85
CA LYS A 129 33.56 -23.07 36.85
C LYS A 129 33.76 -24.48 36.30
N SER A 130 32.73 -25.33 36.33
CA SER A 130 32.78 -26.69 35.78
C SER A 130 32.60 -26.74 34.25
N LEU A 131 32.17 -25.64 33.65
CA LEU A 131 31.95 -25.56 32.21
C LEU A 131 33.25 -25.37 31.44
N SER A 132 33.35 -25.95 30.26
CA SER A 132 34.45 -25.69 29.34
C SER A 132 34.48 -24.24 28.87
N PRO A 133 35.64 -23.72 28.43
CA PRO A 133 35.73 -22.38 27.86
C PRO A 133 34.78 -22.15 26.70
N GLN A 134 34.55 -23.16 25.86
CA GLN A 134 33.61 -23.11 24.73
C GLN A 134 32.15 -22.97 25.21
N GLN A 135 31.72 -23.74 26.21
CA GLN A 135 30.39 -23.64 26.79
C GLN A 135 30.10 -22.27 27.41
N GLN A 136 31.10 -21.70 28.10
CA GLN A 136 31.01 -20.34 28.66
C GLN A 136 30.89 -19.29 27.55
N ALA A 137 31.64 -19.43 26.44
CA ALA A 137 31.51 -18.55 25.28
C ALA A 137 30.13 -18.66 24.61
N GLU A 138 29.55 -19.86 24.56
CA GLU A 138 28.18 -20.06 24.04
C GLU A 138 27.14 -19.36 24.92
N ILE A 139 27.25 -19.41 26.24
CA ILE A 139 26.41 -18.68 27.19
C ILE A 139 26.49 -17.16 26.92
N VAL A 140 27.71 -16.62 26.88
CA VAL A 140 27.92 -15.20 26.59
C VAL A 140 27.33 -14.79 25.23
N ASN A 141 27.61 -15.57 24.21
CA ASN A 141 27.12 -15.27 22.86
C ASN A 141 25.59 -15.30 22.78
N ALA A 142 24.92 -16.25 23.45
CA ALA A 142 23.49 -16.35 23.48
C ALA A 142 22.84 -15.13 24.18
N PHE A 143 23.35 -14.75 25.36
CA PHE A 143 22.90 -13.57 26.06
C PHE A 143 23.09 -12.29 25.21
N CYS A 144 24.31 -12.07 24.75
CA CYS A 144 24.66 -10.86 24.00
C CYS A 144 23.89 -10.75 22.67
N ALA A 145 23.63 -11.87 22.00
CA ALA A 145 22.81 -11.89 20.78
C ALA A 145 21.36 -11.42 21.03
N VAL A 146 20.74 -11.86 22.12
CA VAL A 146 19.39 -11.40 22.51
C VAL A 146 19.39 -9.90 22.83
N ILE A 147 20.37 -9.42 23.60
CA ILE A 147 20.52 -7.99 23.92
C ILE A 147 20.71 -7.15 22.66
N TYR A 148 21.58 -7.62 21.75
CA TYR A 148 21.85 -6.94 20.48
C TYR A 148 20.60 -6.89 19.59
N ASN A 149 19.93 -8.04 19.40
CA ASN A 149 18.71 -8.12 18.60
C ASN A 149 17.55 -7.32 19.19
N ALA A 150 17.55 -7.11 20.50
CA ALA A 150 16.64 -6.21 21.20
C ALA A 150 16.98 -4.71 21.04
N GLY A 151 18.05 -4.36 20.29
CA GLY A 151 18.45 -2.98 20.01
C GLY A 151 19.31 -2.32 21.08
N TYR A 152 19.82 -3.07 22.06
CA TYR A 152 20.77 -2.58 23.03
C TYR A 152 22.22 -2.91 22.65
N THR A 153 23.18 -2.25 23.30
CA THR A 153 24.61 -2.54 23.14
C THR A 153 25.01 -3.60 24.13
N PRO A 154 25.42 -4.81 23.72
CA PRO A 154 25.84 -5.86 24.66
C PRO A 154 27.27 -5.67 25.11
N MET A 155 27.57 -6.19 26.29
CA MET A 155 28.89 -6.20 26.92
C MET A 155 29.06 -7.46 27.75
N VAL A 156 30.31 -7.85 28.02
CA VAL A 156 30.64 -8.98 28.87
C VAL A 156 31.46 -8.48 30.01
N TYR A 157 31.03 -8.76 31.24
CA TYR A 157 31.79 -8.52 32.46
C TYR A 157 32.26 -9.85 33.07
N THR A 158 33.51 -9.89 33.46
CA THR A 158 34.07 -10.90 34.36
C THR A 158 35.45 -10.45 34.81
N SER A 159 36.06 -11.20 35.76
CA SER A 159 37.44 -10.94 36.22
C SER A 159 38.47 -11.18 35.11
N ARG A 160 39.60 -10.49 35.19
CA ARG A 160 40.74 -10.70 34.27
C ARG A 160 41.13 -12.17 34.16
N SER A 161 41.25 -12.87 35.30
CA SER A 161 41.64 -14.30 35.33
C SER A 161 40.58 -15.16 34.61
N TRP A 162 39.30 -14.84 34.76
CA TRP A 162 38.27 -15.59 34.08
C TRP A 162 38.31 -15.40 32.56
N PHE A 163 38.56 -14.19 32.08
CA PHE A 163 38.76 -13.92 30.64
C PHE A 163 39.96 -14.68 30.06
N ILE A 164 41.03 -14.91 30.87
CA ILE A 164 42.22 -15.59 30.37
C ILE A 164 42.10 -17.10 30.50
N ASP A 165 41.58 -17.59 31.63
CA ASP A 165 41.73 -18.99 32.00
C ASP A 165 40.45 -19.82 31.74
N ARG A 166 39.29 -19.15 31.60
CA ARG A 166 38.01 -19.85 31.65
C ARG A 166 37.08 -19.53 30.48
N LEU A 167 37.03 -18.31 30.01
CA LEU A 167 36.13 -17.90 28.94
C LEU A 167 36.76 -18.14 27.56
N GLY A 168 36.11 -18.88 26.71
CA GLY A 168 36.52 -19.03 25.32
C GLY A 168 36.43 -17.71 24.54
N PRO A 169 36.89 -17.68 23.29
CA PRO A 169 36.92 -16.46 22.48
C PRO A 169 35.53 -15.86 22.27
N VAL A 170 35.38 -14.57 22.62
CA VAL A 170 34.15 -13.77 22.34
C VAL A 170 34.57 -12.46 21.72
N THR A 171 33.71 -11.95 20.81
CA THR A 171 33.94 -10.71 20.06
C THR A 171 33.24 -9.51 20.65
N TRP A 172 32.42 -9.69 21.67
CA TRP A 172 31.68 -8.62 22.34
C TRP A 172 32.59 -7.70 23.10
N ASP A 173 32.15 -6.47 23.36
CA ASP A 173 32.83 -5.50 24.18
C ASP A 173 33.05 -6.06 25.60
N LYS A 174 34.22 -5.84 26.15
CA LYS A 174 34.64 -6.42 27.45
C LYS A 174 34.75 -5.37 28.54
N TRP A 175 34.19 -5.70 29.69
CA TRP A 175 34.34 -4.99 30.95
C TRP A 175 35.12 -5.91 31.88
N VAL A 176 36.40 -5.55 32.15
CA VAL A 176 37.33 -6.39 32.86
C VAL A 176 37.43 -5.95 34.33
N ALA A 177 37.25 -6.87 35.28
CA ALA A 177 37.51 -6.61 36.67
C ALA A 177 38.94 -7.04 37.01
N GLN A 178 39.70 -6.07 37.53
CA GLN A 178 41.03 -6.31 38.05
C GLN A 178 41.39 -5.17 39.04
N TYR A 179 41.43 -5.50 40.33
CA TYR A 179 41.70 -4.53 41.41
C TYR A 179 43.17 -4.30 41.53
N ASN A 180 43.69 -3.34 40.76
CA ASN A 180 45.11 -2.99 40.69
C ASN A 180 45.28 -1.53 40.25
N SER A 181 46.50 -1.04 40.21
CA SER A 181 46.86 0.30 39.73
C SER A 181 46.79 0.43 38.21
N TYR A 182 46.78 -0.68 37.47
CA TYR A 182 46.62 -0.75 36.04
C TYR A 182 45.99 -2.09 35.65
N CYS A 183 45.32 -2.13 34.48
CA CYS A 183 44.79 -3.35 33.91
C CYS A 183 45.84 -3.99 32.96
N ASP A 184 46.29 -5.21 33.29
CA ASP A 184 47.24 -5.96 32.47
C ASP A 184 46.59 -7.08 31.65
N TYR A 185 45.28 -7.01 31.47
CA TYR A 185 44.60 -7.91 30.54
C TYR A 185 45.16 -7.75 29.11
N PRO A 186 45.65 -8.86 28.50
CA PRO A 186 46.38 -8.77 27.22
C PRO A 186 45.51 -8.46 26.00
N GLY A 187 44.19 -8.64 26.12
CA GLY A 187 43.24 -8.39 25.04
C GLY A 187 42.70 -6.97 25.04
N THR A 188 41.83 -6.67 24.06
CA THR A 188 41.10 -5.39 24.02
C THR A 188 39.95 -5.39 25.03
N TYR A 189 39.75 -4.28 25.70
CA TYR A 189 38.64 -4.04 26.61
C TYR A 189 38.11 -2.62 26.47
N CYS A 190 36.85 -2.42 26.86
CA CYS A 190 36.15 -1.15 26.74
C CYS A 190 35.93 -0.47 28.10
N MET A 191 35.91 -1.25 29.16
CA MET A 191 35.71 -0.79 30.53
C MET A 191 36.58 -1.61 31.49
N TRP A 192 37.05 -1.00 32.56
CA TRP A 192 37.86 -1.63 33.59
C TRP A 192 37.36 -1.26 34.99
N GLN A 193 36.86 -2.26 35.74
CA GLN A 193 36.56 -2.13 37.16
C GLN A 193 37.88 -2.27 37.94
N TYR A 194 38.31 -1.17 38.53
CA TYR A 194 39.65 -1.12 39.13
C TYR A 194 39.68 -1.25 40.66
N THR A 195 38.51 -1.11 41.33
CA THR A 195 38.37 -1.28 42.78
C THR A 195 36.94 -1.60 43.17
N SER A 196 36.76 -2.38 44.23
CA SER A 196 35.48 -2.63 44.92
C SER A 196 35.35 -1.86 46.25
N SER A 197 36.26 -0.97 46.52
CA SER A 197 36.29 -0.21 47.77
C SER A 197 36.37 1.31 47.54
N GLY A 198 35.80 1.78 46.43
CA GLY A 198 35.73 3.19 46.12
C GLY A 198 34.79 3.94 47.06
N SER A 199 34.97 5.26 47.14
CA SER A 199 34.09 6.15 47.89
C SER A 199 33.60 7.27 46.98
N VAL A 200 32.29 7.43 46.87
CA VAL A 200 31.65 8.44 46.05
C VAL A 200 30.61 9.20 46.87
N SER A 201 30.64 10.52 46.79
CA SER A 201 29.65 11.36 47.48
C SER A 201 28.24 10.98 47.05
N GLY A 202 27.35 10.75 48.02
CA GLY A 202 25.97 10.29 47.75
C GLY A 202 25.75 8.79 47.87
N ILE A 203 26.81 8.00 48.12
CA ILE A 203 26.76 6.57 48.39
C ILE A 203 27.29 6.29 49.78
N ALA A 204 26.55 5.52 50.55
CA ALA A 204 27.01 5.08 51.87
C ALA A 204 27.83 3.81 51.71
N GLY A 205 29.09 3.83 52.25
CA GLY A 205 30.00 2.69 52.17
C GLY A 205 30.77 2.59 50.85
N ASN A 206 31.21 1.38 50.53
CA ASN A 206 32.01 1.10 49.36
C ASN A 206 31.17 0.97 48.10
N VAL A 207 31.78 1.36 46.99
CA VAL A 207 31.20 1.20 45.66
C VAL A 207 32.26 0.77 44.66
N ASP A 208 31.88 -0.06 43.71
CA ASP A 208 32.73 -0.47 42.60
C ASP A 208 32.95 0.69 41.65
N MET A 209 34.21 0.90 41.23
CA MET A 209 34.57 2.03 40.36
C MET A 209 35.21 1.57 39.07
N ASP A 210 34.83 2.27 37.98
CA ASP A 210 35.20 1.93 36.64
C ASP A 210 35.86 3.04 35.87
N TYR A 211 36.74 2.65 34.95
CA TYR A 211 37.26 3.51 33.89
C TYR A 211 36.71 3.06 32.54
N LEU A 212 36.24 4.03 31.77
CA LEU A 212 35.73 3.83 30.41
C LEU A 212 36.79 4.21 29.37
N TYR A 213 37.02 3.34 28.39
CA TYR A 213 37.96 3.52 27.28
C TYR A 213 37.28 3.60 25.90
N LYS A 214 36.01 3.20 25.78
CA LYS A 214 35.23 3.29 24.55
C LYS A 214 34.16 4.36 24.70
N ASP A 215 34.09 5.28 23.75
CA ASP A 215 33.13 6.38 23.80
C ASP A 215 31.67 5.93 23.47
N TYR A 216 31.03 5.33 24.48
CA TYR A 216 29.58 5.01 24.34
C TYR A 216 28.68 6.25 24.35
N PHE A 217 29.18 7.41 24.78
CA PHE A 217 28.39 8.65 24.76
C PHE A 217 28.02 9.10 23.34
N SER A 218 28.91 8.88 22.38
CA SER A 218 28.66 9.16 20.97
C SER A 218 28.05 7.99 20.20
N ILE A 219 28.40 6.74 20.61
CA ILE A 219 27.97 5.53 19.89
C ILE A 219 26.50 5.21 20.15
N ILE A 220 26.01 5.30 21.40
CA ILE A 220 24.64 4.95 21.75
C ILE A 220 23.72 6.12 21.42
N LYS A 221 22.79 5.90 20.47
CA LYS A 221 21.93 6.91 19.88
C LYS A 221 20.98 7.52 20.92
N GLN A 222 21.01 8.85 21.04
CA GLN A 222 20.05 9.54 21.90
C GLN A 222 18.68 9.61 21.25
N THR A 223 18.60 10.19 20.06
CA THR A 223 17.38 10.28 19.27
C THR A 223 17.72 10.07 17.81
N GLY A 224 16.86 9.33 17.11
CA GLY A 224 16.97 9.06 15.66
C GLY A 224 17.03 7.59 15.32
N PHE A 225 17.10 7.34 14.02
CA PHE A 225 17.23 5.99 13.47
C PHE A 225 18.63 5.42 13.70
N ASP A 226 18.69 4.12 13.97
CA ASP A 226 19.91 3.35 14.16
C ASP A 226 19.74 1.95 13.55
N VAL A 227 20.80 1.39 12.95
CA VAL A 227 20.78 0.06 12.32
C VAL A 227 21.71 -0.86 13.06
N ARG A 228 21.17 -1.97 13.58
CA ARG A 228 21.93 -3.00 14.31
C ARG A 228 21.42 -4.39 13.97
N GLY A 229 22.32 -5.34 13.76
CA GLY A 229 21.98 -6.73 13.49
C GLY A 229 21.06 -6.91 12.27
N GLY A 230 21.12 -6.01 11.29
CA GLY A 230 20.25 -6.02 10.12
C GLY A 230 18.85 -5.46 10.35
N TYR A 231 18.55 -4.92 11.53
CA TYR A 231 17.28 -4.29 11.87
C TYR A 231 17.44 -2.79 12.06
N THR A 232 16.41 -2.03 11.68
CA THR A 232 16.32 -0.58 11.96
C THR A 232 15.50 -0.35 13.21
N TYR A 233 15.99 0.53 14.06
CA TYR A 233 15.38 0.98 15.32
C TYR A 233 15.23 2.49 15.29
N TYR A 234 14.32 3.02 16.10
CA TYR A 234 14.27 4.45 16.41
C TYR A 234 14.34 4.65 17.91
N TYR A 235 15.15 5.60 18.32
CA TYR A 235 15.32 5.98 19.71
C TYR A 235 14.76 7.39 19.92
N ASN A 236 14.12 7.59 21.06
CA ASN A 236 13.73 8.88 21.55
C ASN A 236 14.25 9.01 22.98
N ASN A 237 15.19 9.92 23.20
CA ASN A 237 15.90 10.10 24.47
C ASN A 237 16.50 8.77 25.01
N TYR A 238 17.28 8.10 24.18
CA TYR A 238 17.91 6.79 24.44
C TYR A 238 16.93 5.62 24.62
N LYS A 239 15.64 5.92 24.66
CA LYS A 239 14.59 4.90 24.76
C LYS A 239 14.18 4.44 23.38
N ARG A 240 14.30 3.15 23.13
CA ARG A 240 13.82 2.54 21.93
C ARG A 240 12.29 2.61 21.88
N VAL A 241 11.75 3.03 20.74
CA VAL A 241 10.30 3.07 20.53
C VAL A 241 9.76 1.72 20.05
N VAL A 242 8.50 1.47 20.33
CA VAL A 242 7.74 0.28 19.89
C VAL A 242 6.35 0.71 19.39
N GLY A 243 5.72 -0.14 18.58
CA GLY A 243 4.38 0.14 18.04
C GLY A 243 4.40 1.21 16.94
N LEU A 244 3.23 1.78 16.70
CA LEU A 244 3.03 2.82 15.69
C LEU A 244 3.56 4.17 16.21
N GLN A 245 4.42 4.81 15.42
CA GLN A 245 5.10 6.06 15.79
C GLN A 245 4.98 7.10 14.69
N SER A 246 4.70 8.35 15.07
CA SER A 246 4.82 9.50 14.16
C SER A 246 6.19 10.15 14.34
N ILE A 247 7.01 10.14 13.30
CA ILE A 247 8.37 10.66 13.31
C ILE A 247 8.52 11.62 12.14
N SER A 248 8.75 12.90 12.43
CA SER A 248 8.92 13.95 11.42
C SER A 248 7.79 13.99 10.37
N GLY A 249 6.55 13.75 10.81
CA GLY A 249 5.36 13.81 9.94
C GLY A 249 5.06 12.54 9.16
N SER A 250 5.89 11.51 9.26
CA SER A 250 5.64 10.18 8.69
C SER A 250 5.32 9.16 9.78
N MET A 251 4.53 8.15 9.43
CA MET A 251 4.21 7.05 10.34
C MET A 251 5.16 5.88 10.10
N TYR A 252 5.57 5.24 11.19
CA TYR A 252 6.43 4.05 11.19
C TYR A 252 5.88 3.01 12.15
N MET A 253 6.12 1.75 11.89
CA MET A 253 5.74 0.66 12.77
C MET A 253 6.98 -0.07 13.29
N PHE A 254 7.01 -0.30 14.60
CA PHE A 254 8.06 -1.06 15.26
C PHE A 254 7.44 -2.23 16.02
N ASP A 255 8.03 -3.40 15.92
CA ASP A 255 7.58 -4.59 16.65
C ASP A 255 7.82 -4.44 18.17
N THR A 256 7.45 -5.45 18.94
CA THR A 256 7.62 -5.45 20.41
C THR A 256 9.08 -5.41 20.86
N LEU A 257 10.01 -5.74 19.97
CA LEU A 257 11.45 -5.61 20.19
C LEU A 257 12.01 -4.28 19.66
N GLY A 258 11.14 -3.38 19.14
CA GLY A 258 11.50 -2.09 18.56
C GLY A 258 12.13 -2.17 17.18
N ARG A 259 12.04 -3.30 16.49
CA ARG A 259 12.53 -3.45 15.11
C ARG A 259 11.51 -2.87 14.17
N MET A 260 11.96 -2.01 13.25
CA MET A 260 11.09 -1.42 12.23
C MET A 260 10.46 -2.50 11.36
N THR A 261 9.15 -2.43 11.21
CA THR A 261 8.37 -3.35 10.38
C THR A 261 8.08 -2.69 9.03
N THR A 262 8.21 -3.45 7.93
CA THR A 262 7.88 -3.01 6.58
C THR A 262 6.84 -3.94 5.96
N GLY A 263 6.22 -3.48 4.86
CA GLY A 263 5.15 -4.20 4.18
C GLY A 263 3.77 -3.91 4.76
N TRP A 264 2.83 -4.82 4.52
CA TRP A 264 1.44 -4.68 4.96
C TRP A 264 1.28 -4.96 6.46
N VAL A 265 0.60 -4.05 7.17
CA VAL A 265 0.26 -4.18 8.59
C VAL A 265 -1.20 -3.77 8.80
N GLY A 266 -1.94 -4.55 9.60
CA GLY A 266 -3.36 -4.34 9.85
C GLY A 266 -4.27 -5.33 9.12
N ALA A 267 -5.58 -5.14 9.25
CA ALA A 267 -6.59 -6.02 8.67
C ALA A 267 -7.84 -5.24 8.23
N GLY A 268 -8.61 -5.82 7.30
CA GLY A 268 -9.85 -5.20 6.81
C GLY A 268 -9.62 -3.84 6.20
N THR A 269 -10.40 -2.86 6.63
CA THR A 269 -10.33 -1.46 6.16
C THR A 269 -9.22 -0.62 6.82
N GLN A 270 -8.51 -1.18 7.80
CA GLN A 270 -7.45 -0.50 8.54
C GLN A 270 -6.09 -1.15 8.24
N LYS A 271 -5.65 -1.06 6.98
CA LYS A 271 -4.37 -1.59 6.52
C LYS A 271 -3.41 -0.46 6.18
N TYR A 272 -2.22 -0.50 6.78
CA TYR A 272 -1.07 0.32 6.39
C TYR A 272 -0.19 -0.46 5.42
N TYR A 273 0.57 0.26 4.63
CA TYR A 273 1.72 -0.27 3.94
C TYR A 273 2.96 0.54 4.34
N PHE A 274 3.84 -0.06 5.10
CA PHE A 274 5.13 0.53 5.48
C PHE A 274 6.13 0.22 4.37
N ASP A 275 6.48 1.25 3.61
CA ASP A 275 7.18 1.12 2.34
C ASP A 275 8.68 0.85 2.53
N PRO A 276 9.18 -0.36 2.19
CA PRO A 276 10.61 -0.66 2.31
C PRO A 276 11.49 0.22 1.41
N GLU A 277 10.95 0.69 0.28
CA GLU A 277 11.67 1.58 -0.64
C GLU A 277 11.71 3.03 -0.15
N ASN A 278 10.77 3.41 0.74
CA ASN A 278 10.73 4.71 1.40
C ASN A 278 11.17 4.61 2.86
N SER A 279 12.24 3.88 3.12
CA SER A 279 12.84 3.75 4.46
C SER A 279 11.84 3.31 5.55
N GLY A 280 10.82 2.53 5.20
CA GLY A 280 9.82 2.02 6.13
C GLY A 280 8.73 3.02 6.54
N ALA A 281 8.66 4.19 5.94
CA ALA A 281 7.55 5.13 6.16
C ALA A 281 6.24 4.58 5.59
N ALA A 282 5.13 4.82 6.27
CA ALA A 282 3.80 4.45 5.78
C ALA A 282 3.49 5.16 4.45
N ALA A 283 2.92 4.42 3.51
CA ALA A 283 2.51 4.95 2.22
C ALA A 283 1.42 6.02 2.38
N LEU A 284 1.48 7.04 1.54
CA LEU A 284 0.51 8.13 1.45
C LEU A 284 0.24 8.45 -0.02
N GLY A 285 -1.03 8.67 -0.39
CA GLY A 285 -1.42 8.90 -1.77
C GLY A 285 -1.34 7.62 -2.62
N TRP A 286 -1.06 7.80 -3.92
CA TRP A 286 -0.96 6.69 -4.86
C TRP A 286 0.32 5.88 -4.69
N LYS A 287 0.21 4.55 -4.58
CA LYS A 287 1.35 3.62 -4.55
C LYS A 287 1.03 2.37 -5.37
N THR A 288 2.02 1.93 -6.15
CA THR A 288 1.97 0.63 -6.83
C THR A 288 2.77 -0.38 -6.02
N ILE A 289 2.13 -1.47 -5.64
CA ILE A 289 2.73 -2.55 -4.82
C ILE A 289 2.52 -3.85 -5.57
N ALA A 290 3.61 -4.52 -5.93
CA ALA A 290 3.58 -5.76 -6.73
C ALA A 290 2.71 -5.64 -8.01
N GLY A 291 2.77 -4.50 -8.70
CA GLY A 291 2.03 -4.23 -9.94
C GLY A 291 0.58 -3.79 -9.75
N ILE A 292 0.05 -3.78 -8.54
CA ILE A 292 -1.31 -3.35 -8.21
C ILE A 292 -1.28 -1.94 -7.66
N LYS A 293 -2.18 -1.07 -8.11
CA LYS A 293 -2.33 0.31 -7.61
C LYS A 293 -3.21 0.34 -6.36
N TYR A 294 -2.78 1.12 -5.39
CA TYR A 294 -3.49 1.44 -4.14
C TYR A 294 -3.51 2.94 -3.93
N TYR A 295 -4.45 3.41 -3.12
CA TYR A 295 -4.47 4.78 -2.66
C TYR A 295 -4.57 4.81 -1.13
N PHE A 296 -3.64 5.51 -0.48
CA PHE A 296 -3.59 5.68 0.96
C PHE A 296 -4.08 7.09 1.32
N GLY A 297 -5.09 7.14 2.18
CA GLY A 297 -5.65 8.41 2.66
C GLY A 297 -4.69 9.18 3.58
N THR A 298 -5.12 10.35 4.04
CA THR A 298 -4.36 11.15 5.02
C THR A 298 -4.28 10.49 6.39
N ASP A 299 -5.06 9.44 6.61
CA ASP A 299 -5.03 8.53 7.75
C ASP A 299 -4.04 7.37 7.57
N PHE A 300 -3.33 7.33 6.42
CA PHE A 300 -2.38 6.29 5.99
C PHE A 300 -3.00 4.91 5.75
N PHE A 301 -4.32 4.77 5.78
CA PHE A 301 -4.98 3.52 5.45
C PHE A 301 -5.17 3.35 3.94
N ALA A 302 -5.06 2.12 3.46
CA ALA A 302 -5.46 1.78 2.10
C ALA A 302 -6.97 2.01 1.92
N SER A 303 -7.33 2.77 0.89
CA SER A 303 -8.72 3.04 0.55
C SER A 303 -9.43 1.77 0.12
N VAL A 304 -10.70 1.60 0.51
CA VAL A 304 -11.62 0.54 0.07
C VAL A 304 -12.94 1.15 -0.37
N GLY A 305 -13.64 0.49 -1.28
CA GLY A 305 -14.91 1.00 -1.82
C GLY A 305 -14.71 2.21 -2.74
N TYR A 306 -15.78 2.98 -2.91
CA TYR A 306 -15.75 4.21 -3.74
C TYR A 306 -14.98 5.33 -3.05
N LYS A 307 -14.13 6.00 -3.83
CA LYS A 307 -13.33 7.13 -3.36
C LYS A 307 -13.22 8.19 -4.45
N THR A 308 -13.55 9.43 -4.09
CA THR A 308 -13.25 10.59 -4.95
C THR A 308 -11.85 11.08 -4.65
N ILE A 309 -11.01 11.15 -5.68
CA ILE A 309 -9.63 11.61 -5.58
C ILE A 309 -9.41 12.68 -6.66
N GLY A 310 -9.19 13.92 -6.25
CA GLY A 310 -9.26 15.07 -7.14
C GLY A 310 -10.68 15.25 -7.68
N THR A 311 -10.84 15.18 -9.01
CA THR A 311 -12.14 15.33 -9.69
C THR A 311 -12.72 13.99 -10.20
N ALA A 312 -12.01 12.88 -10.00
CA ALA A 312 -12.41 11.57 -10.51
C ALA A 312 -12.82 10.62 -9.37
N ASN A 313 -13.75 9.73 -9.69
CA ASN A 313 -14.17 8.66 -8.80
C ASN A 313 -13.41 7.38 -9.14
N TYR A 314 -13.05 6.65 -8.11
CA TYR A 314 -12.34 5.38 -8.18
C TYR A 314 -13.07 4.33 -7.34
N MET A 315 -12.83 3.07 -7.65
CA MET A 315 -13.28 1.95 -6.84
C MET A 315 -12.08 1.12 -6.39
N PHE A 316 -12.06 0.74 -5.12
CA PHE A 316 -11.07 -0.15 -4.54
C PHE A 316 -11.79 -1.37 -3.97
N ASP A 317 -11.25 -2.55 -4.21
CA ASP A 317 -11.80 -3.79 -3.68
C ASP A 317 -11.65 -3.89 -2.14
N ALA A 318 -12.14 -4.98 -1.56
CA ALA A 318 -12.04 -5.21 -0.10
C ALA A 318 -10.58 -5.36 0.38
N ASN A 319 -9.63 -5.58 -0.51
CA ASN A 319 -8.20 -5.65 -0.22
C ASN A 319 -7.49 -4.30 -0.42
N GLY A 320 -8.22 -3.29 -0.90
CA GLY A 320 -7.70 -1.96 -1.22
C GLY A 320 -7.10 -1.86 -2.63
N ALA A 321 -7.18 -2.91 -3.46
CA ALA A 321 -6.67 -2.87 -4.82
C ALA A 321 -7.61 -2.05 -5.72
N MET A 322 -7.03 -1.16 -6.54
CA MET A 322 -7.78 -0.34 -7.49
C MET A 322 -8.47 -1.23 -8.52
N VAL A 323 -9.78 -1.07 -8.67
CA VAL A 323 -10.59 -1.76 -9.67
C VAL A 323 -10.43 -1.07 -11.02
N THR A 324 -10.36 -1.86 -12.12
CA THR A 324 -10.31 -1.38 -13.50
C THR A 324 -11.18 -2.26 -14.40
N GLY A 325 -11.59 -1.73 -15.55
CA GLY A 325 -12.47 -2.42 -16.48
C GLY A 325 -13.94 -2.36 -16.08
N LEU A 326 -14.75 -3.26 -16.62
CA LEU A 326 -16.18 -3.37 -16.29
C LEU A 326 -16.34 -3.98 -14.88
N TYR A 327 -17.13 -3.32 -14.07
CA TYR A 327 -17.39 -3.70 -12.68
C TYR A 327 -18.89 -3.71 -12.40
N ASN A 328 -19.42 -4.87 -12.02
CA ASN A 328 -20.81 -5.02 -11.61
C ASN A 328 -20.90 -4.94 -10.08
N ASN A 329 -21.58 -3.92 -9.56
CA ASN A 329 -21.74 -3.70 -8.12
C ASN A 329 -23.05 -4.27 -7.56
N GLY A 330 -23.82 -5.05 -8.38
CA GLY A 330 -25.13 -5.62 -8.02
C GLY A 330 -26.31 -4.69 -8.30
N VAL A 331 -26.06 -3.41 -8.59
CA VAL A 331 -27.07 -2.43 -9.01
C VAL A 331 -26.99 -2.21 -10.53
N GLY A 332 -25.80 -2.18 -11.08
CA GLY A 332 -25.52 -1.98 -12.49
C GLY A 332 -24.05 -2.17 -12.81
N ILE A 333 -23.70 -2.03 -14.07
CA ILE A 333 -22.33 -2.13 -14.56
C ILE A 333 -21.75 -0.72 -14.68
N GLN A 334 -20.52 -0.57 -14.18
CA GLN A 334 -19.70 0.63 -14.29
C GLN A 334 -18.40 0.28 -15.00
N TYR A 335 -17.73 1.27 -15.56
CA TYR A 335 -16.43 1.08 -16.18
C TYR A 335 -15.38 1.98 -15.53
N PHE A 336 -14.28 1.37 -15.15
CA PHE A 336 -13.11 2.06 -14.62
C PHE A 336 -11.98 1.95 -15.64
N ASP A 337 -11.49 3.07 -16.12
CA ASP A 337 -10.46 3.11 -17.17
C ASP A 337 -9.21 2.33 -16.77
N PRO A 338 -8.75 1.37 -17.59
CA PRO A 338 -7.61 0.51 -17.21
C PRO A 338 -6.29 1.24 -17.01
N ALA A 339 -6.09 2.40 -17.64
CA ALA A 339 -4.86 3.17 -17.52
C ALA A 339 -4.86 4.06 -16.29
N THR A 340 -6.00 4.70 -16.01
CA THR A 340 -6.13 5.70 -14.95
C THR A 340 -6.81 5.17 -13.71
N GLY A 341 -7.74 4.21 -13.85
CA GLY A 341 -8.66 3.74 -12.81
C GLY A 341 -9.88 4.63 -12.60
N ALA A 342 -9.98 5.74 -13.33
CA ALA A 342 -11.09 6.68 -13.19
C ALA A 342 -12.40 6.08 -13.71
N MET A 343 -13.51 6.31 -12.97
CA MET A 343 -14.86 5.90 -13.37
C MET A 343 -15.30 6.67 -14.62
N ALA A 344 -15.77 5.96 -15.62
CA ALA A 344 -16.30 6.56 -16.83
C ALA A 344 -17.66 7.24 -16.58
N ILE A 345 -17.84 8.40 -17.18
CA ILE A 345 -19.10 9.15 -17.24
C ILE A 345 -19.25 9.68 -18.68
N GLY A 346 -20.46 9.58 -19.26
CA GLY A 346 -20.73 10.00 -20.62
C GLY A 346 -20.26 8.98 -21.66
N TRP A 347 -20.02 9.47 -22.89
CA TRP A 347 -19.57 8.64 -23.99
C TRP A 347 -18.18 8.07 -23.77
N THR A 348 -18.07 6.76 -23.84
CA THR A 348 -16.83 6.03 -23.61
C THR A 348 -16.61 4.97 -24.68
N LYS A 349 -15.39 4.89 -25.22
CA LYS A 349 -14.99 3.83 -26.14
C LYS A 349 -14.31 2.71 -25.40
N ILE A 350 -14.84 1.49 -25.55
CA ILE A 350 -14.26 0.28 -24.94
C ILE A 350 -14.05 -0.74 -26.07
N GLY A 351 -12.79 -1.00 -26.41
CA GLY A 351 -12.48 -1.79 -27.61
C GLY A 351 -13.02 -1.14 -28.89
N ASP A 352 -13.83 -1.88 -29.64
CA ASP A 352 -14.49 -1.39 -30.84
C ASP A 352 -15.89 -0.79 -30.58
N GLY A 353 -16.43 -0.95 -29.35
CA GLY A 353 -17.74 -0.51 -28.92
C GLY A 353 -17.79 0.94 -28.43
N SER A 354 -18.92 1.61 -28.64
CA SER A 354 -19.28 2.88 -28.02
C SER A 354 -20.32 2.59 -26.93
N TYR A 355 -20.08 3.17 -25.74
CA TYR A 355 -20.92 3.01 -24.56
C TYR A 355 -21.27 4.39 -24.02
N TYR A 356 -22.34 4.47 -23.25
CA TYR A 356 -22.68 5.68 -22.53
C TYR A 356 -22.93 5.36 -21.06
N PHE A 357 -22.22 6.05 -20.19
CA PHE A 357 -22.35 5.93 -18.75
C PHE A 357 -23.05 7.17 -18.19
N ASP A 358 -24.06 6.96 -17.35
CA ASP A 358 -24.81 8.06 -16.72
C ASP A 358 -23.96 8.85 -15.72
N VAL A 359 -24.54 9.84 -15.07
CA VAL A 359 -23.86 10.69 -14.08
C VAL A 359 -23.39 9.92 -12.84
N ASN A 360 -23.93 8.74 -12.59
CA ASN A 360 -23.55 7.83 -11.51
C ASN A 360 -22.56 6.74 -12.00
N GLY A 361 -22.16 6.81 -13.28
CA GLY A 361 -21.24 5.88 -13.91
C GLY A 361 -21.88 4.55 -14.34
N TYR A 362 -23.20 4.42 -14.34
CA TYR A 362 -23.86 3.19 -14.81
C TYR A 362 -24.01 3.18 -16.31
N GLU A 363 -23.73 2.02 -16.93
CA GLU A 363 -23.90 1.85 -18.36
C GLU A 363 -25.38 1.95 -18.76
N SER A 364 -25.60 2.55 -19.93
CA SER A 364 -26.92 2.64 -20.56
C SER A 364 -27.25 1.38 -21.34
N VAL A 365 -28.48 0.91 -21.20
CA VAL A 365 -29.05 -0.22 -21.98
C VAL A 365 -30.41 0.14 -22.53
N GLY A 366 -30.80 -0.43 -23.67
CA GLY A 366 -32.08 -0.12 -24.31
C GLY A 366 -32.10 1.24 -25.03
N LEU A 367 -33.29 1.81 -25.18
CA LEU A 367 -33.49 3.11 -25.83
C LEU A 367 -33.28 4.25 -24.82
N VAL A 368 -32.30 5.10 -25.08
CA VAL A 368 -31.85 6.17 -24.13
C VAL A 368 -31.76 7.49 -24.88
N SER A 369 -32.31 8.57 -24.28
CA SER A 369 -32.19 9.93 -24.80
C SER A 369 -30.94 10.63 -24.24
N ILE A 370 -30.08 11.09 -25.13
CA ILE A 370 -28.81 11.74 -24.79
C ILE A 370 -28.65 12.99 -25.65
N GLY A 371 -28.59 14.16 -25.02
CA GLY A 371 -28.39 15.44 -25.70
C GLY A 371 -29.49 15.77 -26.73
N GLY A 372 -30.72 15.30 -26.50
CA GLY A 372 -31.88 15.53 -27.40
C GLY A 372 -32.00 14.54 -28.54
N TYR A 373 -31.15 13.52 -28.63
CA TYR A 373 -31.23 12.42 -29.60
C TYR A 373 -31.44 11.09 -28.87
N ASN A 374 -32.14 10.17 -29.49
CA ASN A 374 -32.31 8.81 -28.98
C ASN A 374 -31.24 7.89 -29.57
N TYR A 375 -30.72 7.03 -28.74
CA TYR A 375 -29.71 6.00 -29.04
C TYR A 375 -30.22 4.65 -28.54
N TYR A 376 -29.78 3.57 -29.15
CA TYR A 376 -30.14 2.23 -28.72
C TYR A 376 -28.89 1.45 -28.31
N PHE A 377 -28.89 0.94 -27.08
CA PHE A 377 -27.82 0.14 -26.54
C PHE A 377 -28.28 -1.30 -26.34
N GLY A 378 -27.44 -2.24 -26.72
CA GLY A 378 -27.67 -3.67 -26.49
C GLY A 378 -27.71 -4.01 -24.98
N ALA A 379 -28.04 -5.26 -24.69
CA ALA A 379 -28.04 -5.78 -23.33
C ALA A 379 -26.60 -5.83 -22.73
N ASP A 380 -25.58 -5.74 -23.56
CA ASP A 380 -24.15 -5.65 -23.23
C ASP A 380 -23.68 -4.19 -23.13
N GLY A 381 -24.59 -3.21 -23.14
CA GLY A 381 -24.29 -1.78 -23.07
C GLY A 381 -23.67 -1.18 -24.32
N LYS A 382 -23.43 -1.96 -25.40
CA LYS A 382 -22.83 -1.46 -26.62
C LYS A 382 -23.87 -0.73 -27.46
N MET A 383 -23.54 0.48 -27.93
CA MET A 383 -24.38 1.24 -28.86
C MET A 383 -24.58 0.46 -30.15
N LEU A 384 -25.84 0.31 -30.57
CA LEU A 384 -26.21 -0.37 -31.79
C LEU A 384 -26.54 0.65 -32.90
N THR A 385 -26.22 0.28 -34.15
CA THR A 385 -26.47 1.06 -35.36
C THR A 385 -27.19 0.22 -36.39
N GLY A 386 -27.68 0.86 -37.45
CA GLY A 386 -28.45 0.19 -38.51
C GLY A 386 -29.86 -0.17 -38.07
N TRP A 387 -30.46 -1.17 -38.75
CA TRP A 387 -31.79 -1.64 -38.46
C TRP A 387 -31.87 -2.44 -37.18
N GLN A 388 -32.77 -2.07 -36.29
CA GLN A 388 -33.02 -2.72 -35.01
C GLN A 388 -34.53 -2.95 -34.81
N THR A 389 -34.88 -4.08 -34.19
CA THR A 389 -36.23 -4.30 -33.70
C THR A 389 -36.30 -3.94 -32.21
N VAL A 390 -36.99 -2.85 -31.89
CA VAL A 390 -37.11 -2.33 -30.53
C VAL A 390 -38.59 -2.38 -30.13
N ALA A 391 -38.90 -3.11 -29.08
CA ALA A 391 -40.29 -3.31 -28.61
C ALA A 391 -41.29 -3.70 -29.72
N GLY A 392 -40.87 -4.51 -30.70
CA GLY A 392 -41.68 -4.98 -31.82
C GLY A 392 -41.76 -4.01 -33.00
N ALA A 393 -41.21 -2.82 -32.93
CA ALA A 393 -41.12 -1.86 -34.01
C ALA A 393 -39.76 -1.92 -34.72
N MET A 394 -39.75 -1.83 -36.06
CA MET A 394 -38.52 -1.64 -36.82
C MET A 394 -38.08 -0.18 -36.69
N MET A 395 -36.84 0.05 -36.26
CA MET A 395 -36.21 1.35 -36.14
C MET A 395 -34.86 1.35 -36.85
N TYR A 396 -34.39 2.50 -37.24
CA TYR A 396 -33.07 2.66 -37.85
C TYR A 396 -32.24 3.64 -37.05
N PHE A 397 -31.01 3.24 -36.76
CA PHE A 397 -30.01 4.08 -36.07
C PHE A 397 -28.86 4.36 -37.05
N GLY A 398 -28.56 5.62 -37.26
CA GLY A 398 -27.50 6.06 -38.17
C GLY A 398 -26.12 5.53 -37.74
N ALA A 399 -25.10 5.77 -38.58
CA ALA A 399 -23.74 5.42 -38.25
C ALA A 399 -23.20 6.17 -37.00
N ASP A 400 -23.81 7.31 -36.68
CA ASP A 400 -23.54 8.08 -35.45
C ASP A 400 -24.39 7.60 -34.25
N GLY A 401 -25.17 6.53 -34.42
CA GLY A 401 -26.04 5.92 -33.41
C GLY A 401 -27.39 6.63 -33.22
N LYS A 402 -27.65 7.78 -33.87
CA LYS A 402 -28.89 8.51 -33.67
C LYS A 402 -30.07 7.79 -34.33
N MET A 403 -31.17 7.73 -33.61
CA MET A 403 -32.43 7.20 -34.09
C MET A 403 -32.99 8.05 -35.24
N ALA A 404 -33.34 7.43 -36.34
CA ALA A 404 -34.02 8.08 -37.47
C ALA A 404 -35.44 8.46 -37.09
N THR A 405 -35.87 9.65 -37.53
CA THR A 405 -37.26 10.14 -37.47
C THR A 405 -37.55 10.90 -38.77
N GLY A 406 -38.82 10.90 -39.21
CA GLY A 406 -39.23 11.52 -40.48
C GLY A 406 -38.65 10.80 -41.70
N PHE A 407 -38.64 11.49 -42.83
CA PHE A 407 -38.09 10.95 -44.10
C PHE A 407 -36.57 10.74 -43.98
N THR A 408 -36.12 9.52 -44.19
CA THR A 408 -34.72 9.14 -44.10
C THR A 408 -34.31 8.27 -45.29
N VAL A 409 -33.21 8.65 -45.95
CA VAL A 409 -32.65 7.88 -47.09
C VAL A 409 -31.63 6.86 -46.53
N ILE A 410 -31.91 5.58 -46.80
CA ILE A 410 -31.08 4.47 -46.39
C ILE A 410 -30.73 3.61 -47.60
N ASN A 411 -29.45 3.50 -47.95
CA ASN A 411 -28.98 2.75 -49.12
C ASN A 411 -29.73 3.08 -50.42
N GLY A 412 -30.05 4.38 -50.64
CA GLY A 412 -30.73 4.86 -51.86
C GLY A 412 -32.25 4.69 -51.87
N SER A 413 -32.85 4.13 -50.81
CA SER A 413 -34.31 4.05 -50.62
C SER A 413 -34.76 5.02 -49.55
N THR A 414 -35.89 5.66 -49.71
CA THR A 414 -36.52 6.56 -48.73
C THR A 414 -37.45 5.77 -47.82
N TYR A 415 -37.34 6.01 -46.54
CA TYR A 415 -38.20 5.46 -45.50
C TYR A 415 -38.80 6.61 -44.68
N GLU A 416 -39.92 6.34 -44.03
CA GLU A 416 -40.49 7.26 -43.04
C GLU A 416 -40.48 6.62 -41.67
N PHE A 417 -40.05 7.38 -40.67
CA PHE A 417 -40.10 6.98 -39.27
C PHE A 417 -40.97 7.99 -38.50
N ASN A 418 -41.89 7.49 -37.69
CA ASN A 418 -42.70 8.35 -36.85
C ASN A 418 -41.84 9.02 -35.75
N SER A 419 -42.41 9.92 -34.95
CA SER A 419 -41.70 10.63 -33.87
C SER A 419 -41.09 9.72 -32.79
N ASN A 420 -41.56 8.47 -32.67
CA ASN A 420 -41.02 7.45 -31.77
C ASN A 420 -39.97 6.56 -32.45
N GLY A 421 -39.61 6.87 -33.70
CA GLY A 421 -38.61 6.13 -34.48
C GLY A 421 -39.13 4.85 -35.14
N ALA A 422 -40.40 4.53 -35.03
CA ALA A 422 -40.94 3.34 -35.68
C ALA A 422 -41.11 3.56 -37.18
N MET A 423 -40.61 2.62 -37.99
CA MET A 423 -40.76 2.61 -39.44
C MET A 423 -42.23 2.57 -39.80
N VAL A 424 -42.64 3.41 -40.70
CA VAL A 424 -44.02 3.53 -41.19
C VAL A 424 -44.21 2.70 -42.47
N THR A 425 -45.38 2.08 -42.61
CA THR A 425 -45.80 1.35 -43.81
C THR A 425 -47.24 1.76 -44.21
N GLY A 426 -47.61 1.57 -45.45
CA GLY A 426 -48.94 1.92 -45.94
C GLY A 426 -49.01 3.41 -46.36
N PHE A 427 -50.29 3.90 -46.49
CA PHE A 427 -50.53 5.31 -46.81
C PHE A 427 -50.22 6.28 -45.66
N ILE A 428 -49.53 7.34 -46.00
CA ILE A 428 -49.41 8.53 -45.16
C ILE A 428 -50.04 9.69 -45.94
N SER A 429 -50.86 10.48 -45.23
CA SER A 429 -51.40 11.74 -45.75
C SER A 429 -51.03 12.87 -44.82
N ASN A 430 -50.40 13.90 -45.32
CA ASN A 430 -50.01 15.08 -44.61
C ASN A 430 -51.07 16.19 -44.63
N ALA A 431 -51.02 17.10 -43.67
CA ALA A 431 -52.00 18.20 -43.60
C ALA A 431 -51.94 19.17 -44.79
N ASP A 432 -50.80 19.24 -45.48
CA ASP A 432 -50.61 20.04 -46.69
C ASP A 432 -51.20 19.40 -47.97
N GLY A 433 -51.83 18.20 -47.87
CA GLY A 433 -52.42 17.47 -48.93
C GLY A 433 -51.48 16.52 -49.66
N THR A 434 -50.20 16.46 -49.34
CA THR A 434 -49.26 15.46 -49.87
C THR A 434 -49.55 14.08 -49.26
N ALA A 435 -49.41 13.02 -50.12
CA ALA A 435 -49.59 11.66 -49.64
C ALA A 435 -48.52 10.75 -50.22
N TYR A 436 -48.08 9.79 -49.46
CA TYR A 436 -47.05 8.83 -49.83
C TYR A 436 -47.50 7.41 -49.50
N TYR A 437 -46.90 6.44 -50.13
CA TYR A 437 -47.12 5.05 -49.77
C TYR A 437 -45.81 4.32 -49.55
N PHE A 438 -45.76 3.66 -48.44
CA PHE A 438 -44.58 2.85 -48.05
C PHE A 438 -44.93 1.37 -48.10
N GLY A 439 -44.17 0.60 -48.86
CA GLY A 439 -44.32 -0.84 -48.94
C GLY A 439 -44.27 -1.58 -47.64
N ALA A 440 -44.53 -2.88 -47.63
CA ALA A 440 -44.36 -3.72 -46.43
C ALA A 440 -42.89 -3.81 -45.94
N ASP A 441 -41.94 -3.54 -46.85
CA ASP A 441 -40.50 -3.43 -46.52
C ASP A 441 -40.12 -2.00 -46.08
N GLY A 442 -41.08 -1.08 -45.93
CA GLY A 442 -40.90 0.30 -45.49
C GLY A 442 -40.37 1.26 -46.54
N LYS A 443 -40.11 0.82 -47.76
CA LYS A 443 -39.61 1.71 -48.82
C LYS A 443 -40.73 2.55 -49.41
N MET A 444 -40.44 3.82 -49.62
CA MET A 444 -41.33 4.73 -50.38
C MET A 444 -41.48 4.24 -51.80
N LEU A 445 -42.69 4.11 -52.22
CA LEU A 445 -42.98 3.68 -53.58
C LEU A 445 -43.12 4.87 -54.51
N THR A 446 -42.70 4.69 -55.78
CA THR A 446 -42.82 5.65 -56.87
C THR A 446 -43.38 4.97 -58.08
N GLY A 447 -43.89 5.73 -59.08
CA GLY A 447 -44.48 5.20 -60.27
C GLY A 447 -45.87 4.57 -60.03
N TRP A 448 -46.32 3.74 -60.94
CA TRP A 448 -47.59 3.03 -60.82
C TRP A 448 -47.53 1.88 -59.81
N GLN A 449 -48.49 1.91 -58.87
CA GLN A 449 -48.55 0.90 -57.76
C GLN A 449 -49.98 0.34 -57.67
N SER A 450 -50.13 -0.99 -57.60
CA SER A 450 -51.38 -1.65 -57.31
C SER A 450 -51.59 -1.85 -55.84
N ILE A 451 -52.50 -1.16 -55.20
CA ILE A 451 -52.71 -1.14 -53.75
C ILE A 451 -54.21 -1.40 -53.48
N GLY A 452 -54.52 -2.46 -52.74
CA GLY A 452 -55.86 -2.79 -52.34
C GLY A 452 -56.83 -3.05 -53.56
N GLY A 453 -56.29 -3.47 -54.70
CA GLY A 453 -57.01 -3.71 -55.91
C GLY A 453 -57.22 -2.47 -56.78
N GLY A 454 -56.78 -1.31 -56.40
CA GLY A 454 -56.74 -0.06 -57.17
C GLY A 454 -55.32 0.29 -57.66
N TRP A 455 -55.23 1.06 -58.76
CA TRP A 455 -53.94 1.59 -59.24
C TRP A 455 -53.80 3.05 -58.87
N PHE A 456 -52.62 3.38 -58.35
CA PHE A 456 -52.18 4.72 -57.90
C PHE A 456 -50.86 5.08 -58.56
N TYR A 457 -50.66 6.37 -58.88
CA TYR A 457 -49.40 6.84 -59.41
C TYR A 457 -48.70 7.79 -58.40
N PHE A 458 -47.49 7.46 -58.07
CA PHE A 458 -46.65 8.29 -57.20
C PHE A 458 -45.55 8.92 -58.06
N GLY A 459 -45.35 10.24 -57.91
CA GLY A 459 -44.28 10.98 -58.57
C GLY A 459 -42.91 10.47 -58.28
N ALA A 460 -41.87 10.99 -58.93
CA ALA A 460 -40.46 10.68 -58.63
C ALA A 460 -40.06 11.11 -57.20
N ASP A 461 -40.78 12.10 -56.64
CA ASP A 461 -40.68 12.56 -55.26
C ASP A 461 -41.45 11.70 -54.25
N GLY A 462 -42.16 10.67 -54.75
CA GLY A 462 -43.04 9.78 -53.98
C GLY A 462 -44.40 10.34 -53.66
N ASN A 463 -44.72 11.59 -54.04
CA ASN A 463 -46.05 12.17 -53.76
C ASN A 463 -47.15 11.57 -54.67
N LEU A 464 -48.30 11.26 -54.10
CA LEU A 464 -49.46 10.75 -54.79
C LEU A 464 -50.00 11.80 -55.72
N VAL A 465 -50.03 11.49 -57.02
CA VAL A 465 -50.61 12.36 -58.06
C VAL A 465 -52.13 12.19 -58.06
N ARG A 466 -52.86 13.31 -58.16
CA ARG A 466 -54.29 13.41 -58.12
C ARG A 466 -54.78 14.31 -59.27
N ASP A 467 -56.04 14.14 -59.65
CA ASP A 467 -56.75 15.00 -60.65
C ASP A 467 -55.94 15.25 -61.93
N THR A 468 -55.27 14.22 -62.44
CA THR A 468 -54.35 14.36 -63.57
C THR A 468 -54.63 13.30 -64.61
N ILE A 469 -54.33 13.67 -65.85
CA ILE A 469 -54.38 12.73 -66.99
C ILE A 469 -53.01 12.43 -67.47
N PHE A 470 -52.62 11.16 -67.44
CA PHE A 470 -51.34 10.67 -67.98
C PHE A 470 -51.56 10.17 -69.40
N THR A 471 -50.62 10.36 -70.26
CA THR A 471 -50.58 9.65 -71.56
C THR A 471 -49.53 8.57 -71.43
N ASP A 472 -49.96 7.31 -71.55
CA ASP A 472 -49.00 6.19 -71.49
C ASP A 472 -48.20 6.08 -72.80
N GLY A 473 -47.16 5.24 -72.81
CA GLY A 473 -46.30 5.04 -73.98
C GLY A 473 -47.02 4.48 -75.21
N SER A 474 -48.32 4.10 -75.13
CA SER A 474 -49.17 3.69 -76.18
C SER A 474 -50.11 4.81 -76.69
N GLY A 475 -50.03 6.01 -76.11
CA GLY A 475 -50.92 7.15 -76.43
C GLY A 475 -52.29 7.10 -75.76
N ILE A 476 -52.55 6.20 -74.82
CA ILE A 476 -53.77 6.09 -74.04
C ILE A 476 -53.75 7.09 -72.87
N GLY A 477 -54.82 7.93 -72.84
CA GLY A 477 -55.03 8.82 -71.69
C GLY A 477 -55.51 8.04 -70.44
N VAL A 478 -54.77 8.04 -69.38
CA VAL A 478 -55.14 7.42 -68.10
C VAL A 478 -55.36 8.55 -67.08
N GLN A 479 -56.57 8.61 -66.53
CA GLN A 479 -56.97 9.60 -65.57
C GLN A 479 -56.81 9.03 -64.13
N VAL A 480 -56.32 9.83 -63.17
CA VAL A 480 -56.40 9.59 -61.71
C VAL A 480 -57.39 10.60 -61.14
N ASP A 481 -58.26 10.17 -60.23
CA ASP A 481 -59.23 11.01 -59.54
C ASP A 481 -58.65 11.85 -58.39
N ALA A 482 -59.53 12.56 -57.69
CA ALA A 482 -59.14 13.36 -56.50
C ALA A 482 -58.59 12.55 -55.35
N ASN A 483 -58.79 11.25 -55.31
CA ASN A 483 -58.23 10.33 -54.35
C ASN A 483 -56.93 9.68 -54.87
N GLY A 484 -56.53 10.00 -56.11
CA GLY A 484 -55.36 9.43 -56.77
C GLY A 484 -55.65 8.03 -57.38
N LEU A 485 -56.88 7.55 -57.33
CA LEU A 485 -57.24 6.26 -57.87
C LEU A 485 -57.37 6.37 -59.43
N MET A 486 -56.80 5.41 -60.13
CA MET A 486 -56.84 5.34 -61.56
C MET A 486 -58.30 5.06 -62.06
N ILE A 487 -58.77 5.91 -62.94
CA ILE A 487 -60.00 5.73 -63.70
C ILE A 487 -59.63 5.31 -65.15
N ALA A 488 -59.70 4.02 -65.44
CA ALA A 488 -59.33 3.48 -66.74
C ALA A 488 -60.41 2.64 -67.34
N PRO A 489 -60.41 2.41 -68.69
CA PRO A 489 -61.29 1.44 -69.30
C PRO A 489 -61.14 0.03 -68.69
N ALA A 490 -62.29 -0.71 -68.69
CA ALA A 490 -62.29 -2.07 -68.13
C ALA A 490 -61.17 -2.93 -68.77
N GLY A 491 -60.34 -3.55 -67.96
CA GLY A 491 -59.26 -4.45 -68.39
C GLY A 491 -57.90 -3.77 -68.69
N TYR A 492 -57.79 -2.44 -68.54
CA TYR A 492 -56.50 -1.74 -68.69
C TYR A 492 -55.61 -1.95 -67.46
N VAL A 493 -54.37 -2.34 -67.70
CA VAL A 493 -53.31 -2.44 -66.69
C VAL A 493 -52.21 -1.50 -67.14
N PRO A 494 -51.75 -0.56 -66.25
CA PRO A 494 -50.66 0.34 -66.60
C PRO A 494 -49.40 -0.43 -66.97
N ASN A 495 -48.68 0.00 -68.01
CA ASN A 495 -47.39 -0.56 -68.36
C ASN A 495 -46.36 -0.02 -67.36
N ILE A 496 -45.96 -0.85 -66.41
CA ILE A 496 -45.07 -0.50 -65.30
C ILE A 496 -43.59 -0.25 -65.74
N GLY A 497 -43.24 -0.39 -67.01
CA GLY A 497 -41.90 -0.37 -67.55
C GLY A 497 -41.48 0.80 -68.43
N SER A 498 -42.38 1.81 -68.70
CA SER A 498 -42.12 2.82 -69.74
C SER A 498 -42.68 4.22 -69.44
N MET A 499 -42.38 4.81 -68.31
CA MET A 499 -42.46 6.27 -68.07
C MET A 499 -41.26 6.77 -67.34
#